data_7cebb6316e803d88c4bed8e7188aaf95
#
_entry.id   7cebb6316e803d88c4bed8e7188aaf95
#
_cell.length_a   1.000
_cell.length_b   1.000
_cell.length_c   1.000
_cell.angle_alpha   90.00
_cell.angle_beta   90.00
_cell.angle_gamma   90.00
#
_symmetry.space_group_name_H-M   'P 1'
#
loop_
_entity.id
_entity.type
_entity.pdbx_description
1 polymer ?
#
loop_
_entity_poly.entity_id
_entity_poly.type
_entity_poly.pdbx_seq_one_letter_code
_entity_poly.pdbx_strand_id
1 'polypeptide(L)'
;FGCGKNGDIFNYVMEMDNISFVDALKKLAQYAGINHNSYTFAEDPKQKNQLQLLKRVSESYIKNLHAPIGEKVRNYLKHRGIDNFLLENFKIGYSGNIKSNEFLVSCLKKEGFSMNDMIDVGLVKQNPQKKNIFYFQQRIMIPILNNSGKVIAFGGRILGDGSPKYLNSPETFLFKKNKQLFGVLNAKKNLNKKRLIICEGYMDVISLSSHGYPAIASLGTALTDNHIENIFNISDEAFLVFDGDAAGK
;
A
#
# COMPACT_ATOMS: atom_id res chain seq x y z
N PHE A 1 11.12 7.04 -30.36
CA PHE A 1 12.57 7.18 -30.52
C PHE A 1 13.21 8.12 -29.48
N GLY A 2 12.55 9.16 -29.00
CA GLY A 2 13.15 10.15 -28.09
C GLY A 2 13.27 9.73 -26.62
N CYS A 3 12.42 8.80 -26.14
CA CYS A 3 12.42 8.39 -24.72
C CYS A 3 13.18 7.07 -24.45
N GLY A 4 13.72 6.41 -25.51
CA GLY A 4 14.42 5.12 -25.39
C GLY A 4 13.52 3.93 -24.99
N LYS A 5 12.21 4.15 -24.80
CA LYS A 5 11.26 3.07 -24.49
C LYS A 5 10.82 2.39 -25.77
N ASN A 6 10.86 1.06 -25.77
CA ASN A 6 10.35 0.21 -26.85
C ASN A 6 9.60 -0.98 -26.24
N GLY A 7 8.75 -1.60 -27.01
CA GLY A 7 7.99 -2.75 -26.55
C GLY A 7 6.73 -2.98 -27.38
N ASP A 8 5.97 -3.98 -26.98
CA ASP A 8 4.67 -4.33 -27.55
C ASP A 8 3.51 -3.69 -26.76
N ILE A 9 2.28 -4.03 -27.15
CA ILE A 9 1.07 -3.54 -26.47
C ILE A 9 1.00 -3.98 -25.00
N PHE A 10 1.60 -5.11 -24.66
CA PHE A 10 1.64 -5.58 -23.27
C PHE A 10 2.57 -4.70 -22.46
N ASN A 11 3.77 -4.41 -22.96
CA ASN A 11 4.72 -3.50 -22.33
C ASN A 11 4.09 -2.11 -22.12
N TYR A 12 3.38 -1.61 -23.14
CA TYR A 12 2.66 -0.34 -23.03
C TYR A 12 1.64 -0.35 -21.89
N VAL A 13 0.76 -1.36 -21.82
CA VAL A 13 -0.27 -1.44 -20.77
C VAL A 13 0.34 -1.68 -19.40
N MET A 14 1.41 -2.50 -19.31
CA MET A 14 2.13 -2.72 -18.05
C MET A 14 2.71 -1.41 -17.49
N GLU A 15 3.32 -0.60 -18.34
CA GLU A 15 3.90 0.70 -17.93
C GLU A 15 2.82 1.73 -17.62
N MET A 16 1.84 1.90 -18.49
CA MET A 16 0.77 2.90 -18.32
C MET A 16 -0.08 2.66 -17.06
N ASP A 17 -0.39 1.41 -16.77
CA ASP A 17 -1.22 1.06 -15.61
C ASP A 17 -0.40 0.66 -14.38
N ASN A 18 0.91 0.54 -14.51
CA ASN A 18 1.83 0.01 -13.50
C ASN A 18 1.33 -1.34 -12.93
N ILE A 19 1.03 -2.27 -13.83
CA ILE A 19 0.49 -3.60 -13.50
C ILE A 19 1.42 -4.71 -14.00
N SER A 20 1.20 -5.94 -13.50
CA SER A 20 1.94 -7.11 -13.96
C SER A 20 1.58 -7.48 -15.40
N PHE A 21 2.45 -8.25 -16.08
CA PHE A 21 2.15 -8.80 -17.41
C PHE A 21 0.84 -9.60 -17.42
N VAL A 22 0.58 -10.38 -16.38
CA VAL A 22 -0.67 -11.16 -16.26
C VAL A 22 -1.89 -10.26 -16.16
N ASP A 23 -1.80 -9.16 -15.40
CA ASP A 23 -2.91 -8.21 -15.27
C ASP A 23 -3.11 -7.41 -16.57
N ALA A 24 -2.04 -7.02 -17.26
CA ALA A 24 -2.09 -6.38 -18.58
C ALA A 24 -2.76 -7.30 -19.62
N LEU A 25 -2.38 -8.56 -19.61
CA LEU A 25 -2.95 -9.57 -20.52
C LEU A 25 -4.44 -9.81 -20.26
N LYS A 26 -4.87 -9.90 -18.98
CA LYS A 26 -6.29 -9.99 -18.62
C LYS A 26 -7.06 -8.77 -19.12
N LYS A 27 -6.50 -7.57 -18.95
CA LYS A 27 -7.10 -6.32 -19.40
C LYS A 27 -7.24 -6.28 -20.92
N LEU A 28 -6.19 -6.63 -21.64
CA LEU A 28 -6.20 -6.67 -23.11
C LEU A 28 -7.13 -7.76 -23.65
N ALA A 29 -7.17 -8.93 -23.03
CA ALA A 29 -8.10 -10.00 -23.39
C ALA A 29 -9.56 -9.54 -23.24
N GLN A 30 -9.87 -8.81 -22.16
CA GLN A 30 -11.20 -8.24 -21.96
C GLN A 30 -11.56 -7.21 -23.04
N TYR A 31 -10.63 -6.33 -23.43
CA TYR A 31 -10.84 -5.40 -24.53
C TYR A 31 -11.04 -6.10 -25.88
N ALA A 32 -10.32 -7.20 -26.11
CA ALA A 32 -10.44 -7.99 -27.33
C ALA A 32 -11.65 -8.92 -27.36
N GLY A 33 -12.47 -8.97 -26.29
CA GLY A 33 -13.61 -9.90 -26.19
C GLY A 33 -13.18 -11.37 -26.07
N ILE A 34 -11.92 -11.64 -25.76
CA ILE A 34 -11.37 -12.99 -25.62
C ILE A 34 -11.71 -13.53 -24.24
N ASN A 35 -12.35 -14.70 -24.18
CA ASN A 35 -12.62 -15.36 -22.90
C ASN A 35 -11.32 -15.89 -22.29
N HIS A 36 -10.77 -15.17 -21.33
CA HIS A 36 -9.48 -15.44 -20.69
C HIS A 36 -9.52 -16.53 -19.60
N ASN A 37 -10.69 -17.08 -19.30
CA ASN A 37 -10.84 -18.12 -18.28
C ASN A 37 -10.15 -19.46 -18.66
N SER A 38 -9.77 -19.63 -19.93
CA SER A 38 -9.06 -20.83 -20.41
C SER A 38 -7.53 -20.74 -20.35
N TYR A 39 -6.97 -19.56 -20.11
CA TYR A 39 -5.52 -19.36 -20.02
C TYR A 39 -5.09 -19.16 -18.58
N THR A 40 -4.63 -20.20 -17.93
CA THR A 40 -3.93 -20.12 -16.65
C THR A 40 -2.51 -19.63 -16.90
N PHE A 41 -2.34 -18.30 -16.93
CA PHE A 41 -0.98 -17.74 -16.86
C PHE A 41 -0.44 -18.01 -15.48
N ALA A 42 0.69 -18.70 -15.41
CA ALA A 42 1.37 -18.94 -14.16
C ALA A 42 1.83 -17.58 -13.59
N GLU A 43 1.05 -17.02 -12.65
CA GLU A 43 1.57 -15.97 -11.78
C GLU A 43 2.86 -16.52 -11.15
N ASP A 44 3.90 -15.70 -11.07
CA ASP A 44 5.12 -16.08 -10.34
C ASP A 44 4.70 -16.65 -8.97
N PRO A 45 4.96 -17.93 -8.69
CA PRO A 45 4.53 -18.55 -7.43
C PRO A 45 5.02 -17.79 -6.21
N LYS A 46 6.21 -17.17 -6.27
CA LYS A 46 6.76 -16.33 -5.21
C LYS A 46 5.93 -15.07 -5.02
N GLN A 47 5.59 -14.38 -6.11
CA GLN A 47 4.74 -13.19 -6.07
C GLN A 47 3.37 -13.50 -5.49
N LYS A 48 2.74 -14.58 -5.93
CA LYS A 48 1.44 -15.03 -5.45
C LYS A 48 1.47 -15.31 -3.95
N ASN A 49 2.48 -16.06 -3.48
CA ASN A 49 2.68 -16.38 -2.06
C ASN A 49 2.83 -15.11 -1.21
N GLN A 50 3.69 -14.17 -1.64
CA GLN A 50 3.91 -12.91 -0.93
C GLN A 50 2.65 -12.04 -0.86
N LEU A 51 1.87 -11.93 -1.94
CA LEU A 51 0.61 -11.19 -1.95
C LEU A 51 -0.44 -11.83 -1.03
N GLN A 52 -0.51 -13.16 -1.00
CA GLN A 52 -1.39 -13.89 -0.09
C GLN A 52 -0.98 -13.68 1.37
N LEU A 53 0.30 -13.74 1.68
CA LEU A 53 0.84 -13.46 3.01
C LEU A 53 0.47 -12.04 3.48
N LEU A 54 0.74 -11.01 2.66
CA LEU A 54 0.41 -9.62 3.00
C LEU A 54 -1.10 -9.38 3.18
N LYS A 55 -1.93 -10.06 2.39
CA LYS A 55 -3.39 -10.05 2.58
C LYS A 55 -3.77 -10.58 3.97
N ARG A 56 -3.24 -11.75 4.37
CA ARG A 56 -3.50 -12.35 5.69
C ARG A 56 -3.03 -11.46 6.84
N VAL A 57 -1.86 -10.82 6.68
CA VAL A 57 -1.34 -9.84 7.65
C VAL A 57 -2.30 -8.64 7.78
N SER A 58 -2.76 -8.08 6.66
CA SER A 58 -3.72 -6.97 6.65
C SER A 58 -5.02 -7.34 7.36
N GLU A 59 -5.59 -8.51 7.08
CA GLU A 59 -6.80 -9.02 7.74
C GLU A 59 -6.60 -9.16 9.26
N SER A 60 -5.42 -9.63 9.70
CA SER A 60 -5.09 -9.73 11.13
C SER A 60 -4.99 -8.36 11.80
N TYR A 61 -4.38 -7.38 11.13
CA TYR A 61 -4.30 -6.01 11.65
C TYR A 61 -5.67 -5.35 11.76
N ILE A 62 -6.58 -5.59 10.81
CA ILE A 62 -7.97 -5.13 10.89
C ILE A 62 -8.68 -5.77 12.08
N LYS A 63 -8.54 -7.08 12.30
CA LYS A 63 -9.09 -7.78 13.46
C LYS A 63 -8.57 -7.19 14.77
N ASN A 64 -7.27 -6.92 14.89
CA ASN A 64 -6.67 -6.29 16.07
C ASN A 64 -7.25 -4.89 16.33
N LEU A 65 -7.52 -4.11 15.28
CA LEU A 65 -8.13 -2.79 15.41
C LEU A 65 -9.53 -2.89 16.04
N HIS A 66 -10.35 -3.87 15.63
CA HIS A 66 -11.71 -4.05 16.14
C HIS A 66 -11.78 -4.79 17.48
N ALA A 67 -10.72 -5.51 17.86
CA ALA A 67 -10.61 -6.18 19.15
C ALA A 67 -10.42 -5.17 20.32
N PRO A 68 -10.56 -5.60 21.60
CA PRO A 68 -10.32 -4.73 22.77
C PRO A 68 -8.95 -4.06 22.74
N ILE A 69 -7.90 -4.73 22.27
CA ILE A 69 -6.55 -4.18 22.15
C ILE A 69 -6.46 -2.93 21.24
N GLY A 70 -7.41 -2.77 20.30
CA GLY A 70 -7.48 -1.66 19.37
C GLY A 70 -8.27 -0.44 19.86
N GLU A 71 -8.86 -0.49 21.06
CA GLU A 71 -9.77 0.57 21.56
C GLU A 71 -9.14 1.96 21.54
N LYS A 72 -7.95 2.09 22.10
CA LYS A 72 -7.21 3.38 22.10
C LYS A 72 -6.95 3.90 20.69
N VAL A 73 -6.67 3.00 19.76
CA VAL A 73 -6.44 3.33 18.35
C VAL A 73 -7.74 3.82 17.69
N ARG A 74 -8.85 3.12 17.89
CA ARG A 74 -10.16 3.53 17.36
C ARG A 74 -10.57 4.91 17.89
N ASN A 75 -10.41 5.16 19.19
CA ASN A 75 -10.71 6.46 19.79
C ASN A 75 -9.85 7.57 19.19
N TYR A 76 -8.55 7.33 19.01
CA TYR A 76 -7.65 8.27 18.33
C TYR A 76 -8.09 8.55 16.90
N LEU A 77 -8.41 7.53 16.09
CA LEU A 77 -8.84 7.67 14.71
C LEU A 77 -10.18 8.43 14.62
N LYS A 78 -11.13 8.14 15.51
CA LYS A 78 -12.39 8.86 15.63
C LYS A 78 -12.19 10.35 15.92
N HIS A 79 -11.30 10.71 16.85
CA HIS A 79 -10.94 12.11 17.12
C HIS A 79 -10.28 12.83 15.94
N ARG A 80 -9.68 12.05 15.03
CA ARG A 80 -9.12 12.56 13.76
C ARG A 80 -10.15 12.63 12.62
N GLY A 81 -11.43 12.38 12.89
CA GLY A 81 -12.48 12.38 11.87
C GLY A 81 -12.48 11.16 10.95
N ILE A 82 -11.74 10.09 11.31
CA ILE A 82 -11.71 8.85 10.55
C ILE A 82 -12.81 7.93 11.10
N ASP A 83 -13.89 7.82 10.35
CA ASP A 83 -15.04 6.98 10.64
C ASP A 83 -14.86 5.52 10.16
N ASN A 84 -15.89 4.70 10.39
CA ASN A 84 -15.84 3.29 9.97
C ASN A 84 -15.76 3.13 8.45
N PHE A 85 -16.40 4.01 7.68
CA PHE A 85 -16.32 3.97 6.22
C PHE A 85 -14.87 4.16 5.74
N LEU A 86 -14.15 5.13 6.32
CA LEU A 86 -12.74 5.36 5.99
C LEU A 86 -11.84 4.23 6.47
N LEU A 87 -12.11 3.65 7.67
CA LEU A 87 -11.39 2.48 8.16
C LEU A 87 -11.46 1.31 7.17
N GLU A 88 -12.64 1.03 6.66
CA GLU A 88 -12.88 -0.05 5.68
C GLU A 88 -12.29 0.27 4.31
N ASN A 89 -12.53 1.48 3.79
CA ASN A 89 -12.09 1.90 2.47
C ASN A 89 -10.55 1.90 2.34
N PHE A 90 -9.85 2.33 3.39
CA PHE A 90 -8.39 2.30 3.46
C PHE A 90 -7.83 1.04 4.13
N LYS A 91 -8.69 0.10 4.56
CA LYS A 91 -8.31 -1.16 5.23
C LYS A 91 -7.38 -0.91 6.43
N ILE A 92 -7.65 0.14 7.20
CA ILE A 92 -6.82 0.53 8.34
C ILE A 92 -6.87 -0.54 9.42
N GLY A 93 -5.72 -0.85 10.00
CA GLY A 93 -5.59 -1.87 11.03
C GLY A 93 -4.71 -1.41 12.21
N TYR A 94 -4.40 -2.34 13.08
CA TYR A 94 -3.50 -2.16 14.21
C TYR A 94 -2.55 -3.35 14.36
N SER A 95 -1.24 -3.10 14.42
CA SER A 95 -0.26 -4.19 14.53
C SER A 95 -0.31 -4.92 15.87
N GLY A 96 -0.95 -4.33 16.89
CA GLY A 96 -0.93 -4.89 18.23
C GLY A 96 0.43 -4.79 18.91
N ASN A 97 0.56 -5.49 20.03
CA ASN A 97 1.79 -5.61 20.80
C ASN A 97 2.63 -6.83 20.38
N ILE A 98 3.70 -7.13 21.10
CA ILE A 98 4.58 -8.28 20.84
C ILE A 98 3.78 -9.60 20.82
N LYS A 99 2.91 -9.84 21.80
CA LYS A 99 2.09 -11.07 21.91
C LYS A 99 1.16 -11.23 20.69
N SER A 100 0.57 -10.12 20.22
CA SER A 100 -0.27 -10.13 19.00
C SER A 100 0.52 -10.52 17.76
N ASN A 101 1.75 -10.03 17.64
CA ASN A 101 2.63 -10.36 16.52
C ASN A 101 3.15 -11.80 16.59
N GLU A 102 3.48 -12.31 17.77
CA GLU A 102 3.85 -13.72 17.99
C GLU A 102 2.69 -14.65 17.60
N PHE A 103 1.47 -14.30 18.00
CA PHE A 103 0.27 -15.04 17.62
C PHE A 103 0.07 -15.01 16.09
N LEU A 104 0.18 -13.85 15.45
CA LEU A 104 0.10 -13.71 13.99
C LEU A 104 1.12 -14.61 13.30
N VAL A 105 2.39 -14.57 13.70
CA VAL A 105 3.44 -15.42 13.12
C VAL A 105 3.13 -16.91 13.31
N SER A 106 2.59 -17.29 14.47
CA SER A 106 2.19 -18.67 14.72
C SER A 106 1.05 -19.14 13.77
N CYS A 107 0.07 -18.27 13.51
CA CYS A 107 -1.01 -18.53 12.56
C CYS A 107 -0.47 -18.66 11.12
N LEU A 108 0.37 -17.73 10.70
CA LEU A 108 0.96 -17.73 9.36
C LEU A 108 1.79 -19.00 9.10
N LYS A 109 2.56 -19.47 10.11
CA LYS A 109 3.29 -20.74 10.01
C LYS A 109 2.36 -21.95 9.85
N LYS A 110 1.22 -21.98 10.56
CA LYS A 110 0.20 -23.05 10.39
C LYS A 110 -0.45 -23.01 9.00
N GLU A 111 -0.51 -21.86 8.38
CA GLU A 111 -0.98 -21.68 7.01
C GLU A 111 0.08 -22.00 5.95
N GLY A 112 1.30 -22.41 6.36
CA GLY A 112 2.37 -22.84 5.47
C GLY A 112 3.38 -21.76 5.09
N PHE A 113 3.26 -20.52 5.61
CA PHE A 113 4.24 -19.47 5.35
C PHE A 113 5.51 -19.66 6.19
N SER A 114 6.66 -19.61 5.55
CA SER A 114 7.95 -19.71 6.22
C SER A 114 8.36 -18.40 6.89
N MET A 115 9.33 -18.46 7.80
CA MET A 115 9.94 -17.26 8.37
C MET A 115 10.62 -16.40 7.31
N ASN A 116 11.22 -17.02 6.29
CA ASN A 116 11.85 -16.31 5.17
C ASN A 116 10.80 -15.54 4.34
N ASP A 117 9.62 -16.11 4.11
CA ASP A 117 8.52 -15.38 3.44
C ASP A 117 8.16 -14.10 4.23
N MET A 118 8.10 -14.19 5.57
CA MET A 118 7.78 -13.05 6.43
C MET A 118 8.89 -11.98 6.44
N ILE A 119 10.15 -12.40 6.30
CA ILE A 119 11.30 -11.48 6.15
C ILE A 119 11.26 -10.83 4.76
N ASP A 120 11.02 -11.60 3.72
CA ASP A 120 10.99 -11.13 2.32
C ASP A 120 9.93 -10.04 2.09
N VAL A 121 8.80 -10.10 2.81
CA VAL A 121 7.75 -9.07 2.74
C VAL A 121 7.91 -7.94 3.77
N GLY A 122 8.98 -7.96 4.57
CA GLY A 122 9.28 -6.92 5.56
C GLY A 122 8.38 -6.92 6.80
N LEU A 123 7.74 -8.04 7.14
CA LEU A 123 6.98 -8.22 8.38
C LEU A 123 7.89 -8.45 9.59
N VAL A 124 8.97 -9.18 9.36
CA VAL A 124 9.99 -9.52 10.33
C VAL A 124 11.34 -9.05 9.81
N LYS A 125 12.20 -8.55 10.67
CA LYS A 125 13.61 -8.28 10.38
C LYS A 125 14.51 -9.09 11.28
N GLN A 126 15.72 -9.39 10.83
CA GLN A 126 16.74 -9.97 11.68
C GLN A 126 17.68 -8.88 12.21
N ASN A 127 17.98 -8.95 13.51
CA ASN A 127 19.02 -8.11 14.09
C ASN A 127 20.41 -8.70 13.79
N PRO A 128 21.52 -7.99 14.14
CA PRO A 128 22.89 -8.51 13.93
C PRO A 128 23.15 -9.88 14.60
N GLN A 129 22.43 -10.20 15.67
CA GLN A 129 22.52 -11.48 16.38
C GLN A 129 21.59 -12.56 15.79
N LYS A 130 21.04 -12.35 14.57
CA LYS A 130 20.10 -13.23 13.85
C LYS A 130 18.79 -13.51 14.61
N LYS A 131 18.43 -12.69 15.61
CA LYS A 131 17.12 -12.76 16.25
C LYS A 131 16.05 -12.07 15.40
N ASN A 132 14.90 -12.71 15.27
CA ASN A 132 13.76 -12.18 14.55
C ASN A 132 13.06 -11.11 15.38
N ILE A 133 12.85 -9.94 14.79
CA ILE A 133 12.17 -8.80 15.41
C ILE A 133 11.01 -8.39 14.50
N PHE A 134 9.83 -8.21 15.09
CA PHE A 134 8.68 -7.68 14.36
C PHE A 134 8.95 -6.25 13.90
N TYR A 135 8.72 -6.00 12.59
CA TYR A 135 9.00 -4.70 12.01
C TYR A 135 8.02 -3.62 12.50
N PHE A 136 6.75 -3.99 12.64
CA PHE A 136 5.70 -3.11 13.13
C PHE A 136 5.19 -3.56 14.50
N GLN A 137 5.24 -2.65 15.48
CA GLN A 137 4.74 -2.86 16.83
C GLN A 137 4.01 -1.62 17.30
N GLN A 138 2.82 -1.80 17.89
CA GLN A 138 1.99 -0.73 18.47
C GLN A 138 1.73 0.43 17.50
N ARG A 139 1.46 0.11 16.20
CA ARG A 139 1.25 1.09 15.15
C ARG A 139 -0.13 0.94 14.51
N ILE A 140 -0.73 2.07 14.17
CA ILE A 140 -1.81 2.13 13.21
C ILE A 140 -1.23 1.68 11.88
N MET A 141 -1.85 0.67 11.26
CA MET A 141 -1.37 0.08 10.03
C MET A 141 -2.21 0.52 8.85
N ILE A 142 -1.55 1.07 7.86
CA ILE A 142 -2.15 1.62 6.64
C ILE A 142 -1.59 0.80 5.47
N PRO A 143 -2.41 -0.07 4.85
CA PRO A 143 -1.94 -0.86 3.71
C PRO A 143 -1.63 0.00 2.50
N ILE A 144 -0.54 -0.32 1.83
CA ILE A 144 -0.17 0.24 0.52
C ILE A 144 -0.61 -0.77 -0.52
N LEU A 145 -1.44 -0.32 -1.47
CA LEU A 145 -2.04 -1.16 -2.49
C LEU A 145 -1.36 -0.93 -3.84
N ASN A 146 -1.20 -1.98 -4.62
CA ASN A 146 -0.89 -1.83 -6.05
C ASN A 146 -2.15 -1.42 -6.84
N ASN A 147 -2.00 -1.19 -8.15
CA ASN A 147 -3.10 -0.76 -9.01
C ASN A 147 -4.21 -1.82 -9.18
N SER A 148 -3.93 -3.09 -8.86
CA SER A 148 -4.92 -4.18 -8.81
C SER A 148 -5.62 -4.30 -7.45
N GLY A 149 -5.36 -3.41 -6.47
CA GLY A 149 -5.97 -3.42 -5.13
C GLY A 149 -5.42 -4.47 -4.18
N LYS A 150 -4.31 -5.13 -4.54
CA LYS A 150 -3.61 -6.10 -3.68
C LYS A 150 -2.66 -5.37 -2.73
N VAL A 151 -2.60 -5.80 -1.47
CA VAL A 151 -1.66 -5.24 -0.48
C VAL A 151 -0.24 -5.66 -0.84
N ILE A 152 0.67 -4.67 -0.98
CA ILE A 152 2.08 -4.88 -1.32
C ILE A 152 3.04 -4.43 -0.22
N ALA A 153 2.58 -3.60 0.70
CA ALA A 153 3.36 -3.07 1.81
C ALA A 153 2.45 -2.41 2.86
N PHE A 154 3.05 -1.85 3.89
CA PHE A 154 2.35 -1.08 4.93
C PHE A 154 3.10 0.19 5.29
N GLY A 155 2.34 1.24 5.61
CA GLY A 155 2.76 2.35 6.46
C GLY A 155 2.30 2.11 7.89
N GLY A 156 3.14 2.40 8.87
CA GLY A 156 2.83 2.25 10.28
C GLY A 156 3.00 3.57 11.05
N ARG A 157 1.92 4.12 11.63
CA ARG A 157 1.97 5.31 12.47
C ARG A 157 1.92 4.94 13.95
N ILE A 158 2.90 5.40 14.74
CA ILE A 158 2.87 5.17 16.18
C ILE A 158 1.86 6.11 16.87
N LEU A 159 1.24 5.62 17.95
CA LEU A 159 0.47 6.46 18.87
C LEU A 159 1.39 7.02 19.96
N GLY A 160 1.26 8.32 20.25
CA GLY A 160 2.10 9.00 21.25
C GLY A 160 3.48 9.40 20.69
N ASP A 161 4.44 9.59 21.60
CA ASP A 161 5.73 10.27 21.35
C ASP A 161 6.86 9.35 20.86
N GLY A 162 6.54 8.17 20.36
CA GLY A 162 7.55 7.23 19.85
C GLY A 162 8.16 7.66 18.51
N SER A 163 9.42 7.29 18.27
CA SER A 163 10.14 7.57 17.03
C SER A 163 10.51 6.27 16.29
N PRO A 164 10.45 6.26 14.96
CA PRO A 164 9.90 7.28 14.07
C PRO A 164 8.36 7.32 14.14
N LYS A 165 7.78 8.52 13.99
CA LYS A 165 6.32 8.73 13.98
C LYS A 165 5.65 7.90 12.88
N TYR A 166 6.23 7.90 11.68
CA TYR A 166 5.83 7.06 10.56
C TYR A 166 6.96 6.10 10.19
N LEU A 167 6.60 4.86 9.91
CA LEU A 167 7.51 3.80 9.49
C LEU A 167 6.88 3.07 8.30
N ASN A 168 7.55 3.08 7.15
CA ASN A 168 7.10 2.32 5.99
C ASN A 168 7.78 0.96 5.94
N SER A 169 7.14 -0.03 5.32
CA SER A 169 7.80 -1.30 4.96
C SER A 169 9.16 -1.02 4.31
N PRO A 170 10.15 -1.88 4.53
CA PRO A 170 11.38 -1.84 3.74
C PRO A 170 11.05 -2.10 2.27
N GLU A 171 11.96 -1.77 1.37
CA GLU A 171 11.84 -2.17 -0.03
C GLU A 171 11.87 -3.69 -0.16
N THR A 172 10.97 -4.22 -0.97
CA THR A 172 10.83 -5.66 -1.21
C THR A 172 10.73 -5.93 -2.71
N PHE A 173 10.57 -7.18 -3.10
CA PHE A 173 10.26 -7.54 -4.48
C PHE A 173 8.95 -6.89 -4.96
N LEU A 174 7.93 -6.82 -4.09
CA LEU A 174 6.60 -6.24 -4.42
C LEU A 174 6.53 -4.73 -4.27
N PHE A 175 7.41 -4.12 -3.46
CA PHE A 175 7.28 -2.73 -3.04
C PHE A 175 8.55 -1.93 -3.29
N LYS A 176 8.45 -0.91 -4.14
CA LYS A 176 9.49 0.08 -4.41
C LYS A 176 8.93 1.47 -4.16
N LYS A 177 9.48 2.19 -3.16
CA LYS A 177 8.98 3.51 -2.74
C LYS A 177 8.99 4.52 -3.89
N ASN A 178 10.00 4.47 -4.73
CA ASN A 178 10.17 5.38 -5.87
C ASN A 178 9.20 5.12 -7.03
N LYS A 179 8.37 4.08 -6.96
CA LYS A 179 7.36 3.75 -7.98
C LYS A 179 5.93 3.78 -7.46
N GLN A 180 5.74 3.82 -6.13
CA GLN A 180 4.43 3.67 -5.52
C GLN A 180 3.95 4.99 -4.91
N LEU A 181 2.68 5.32 -5.18
CA LEU A 181 1.96 6.42 -4.56
C LEU A 181 0.83 5.86 -3.70
N PHE A 182 0.62 6.45 -2.54
CA PHE A 182 -0.50 6.09 -1.67
C PHE A 182 -1.79 6.76 -2.16
N GLY A 183 -2.92 6.07 -2.04
CA GLY A 183 -4.24 6.62 -2.31
C GLY A 183 -4.72 6.56 -3.76
N VAL A 184 -3.90 6.06 -4.71
CA VAL A 184 -4.19 6.06 -6.16
C VAL A 184 -5.55 5.45 -6.49
N LEU A 185 -5.91 4.31 -5.92
CA LEU A 185 -7.20 3.65 -6.20
C LEU A 185 -8.39 4.48 -5.71
N ASN A 186 -8.25 5.14 -4.56
CA ASN A 186 -9.29 6.00 -4.01
C ASN A 186 -9.38 7.31 -4.79
N ALA A 187 -8.25 7.88 -5.19
CA ALA A 187 -8.21 9.06 -6.05
C ALA A 187 -8.90 8.81 -7.39
N LYS A 188 -8.63 7.69 -8.07
CA LYS A 188 -9.29 7.32 -9.33
C LYS A 188 -10.80 7.23 -9.21
N LYS A 189 -11.35 6.76 -8.09
CA LYS A 189 -12.81 6.72 -7.84
C LYS A 189 -13.44 8.12 -7.71
N ASN A 190 -12.69 9.07 -7.16
CA ASN A 190 -13.16 10.42 -6.82
C ASN A 190 -12.77 11.47 -7.87
N LEU A 191 -12.09 11.07 -8.96
CA LEU A 191 -11.51 12.03 -9.90
C LEU A 191 -12.53 12.87 -10.66
N ASN A 192 -13.75 12.36 -10.92
CA ASN A 192 -14.93 13.00 -11.53
C ASN A 192 -14.80 14.52 -11.79
N LYS A 193 -13.95 14.96 -12.76
CA LYS A 193 -13.65 16.37 -13.10
C LYS A 193 -12.97 17.21 -12.00
N LYS A 194 -12.56 16.62 -10.89
CA LYS A 194 -11.77 17.29 -9.86
C LYS A 194 -10.28 17.10 -10.17
N ARG A 195 -9.51 18.15 -9.88
CA ARG A 195 -8.04 18.08 -10.02
C ARG A 195 -7.45 17.20 -8.94
N LEU A 196 -6.44 16.43 -9.31
CA LEU A 196 -5.71 15.58 -8.38
C LEU A 196 -4.95 16.43 -7.35
N ILE A 197 -4.99 16.03 -6.09
CA ILE A 197 -4.24 16.65 -5.01
C ILE A 197 -3.07 15.74 -4.63
N ILE A 198 -1.88 16.31 -4.57
CA ILE A 198 -0.66 15.61 -4.12
C ILE A 198 -0.28 16.21 -2.78
N CYS A 199 -0.26 15.39 -1.73
CA CYS A 199 0.11 15.78 -0.38
C CYS A 199 1.27 14.92 0.16
N GLU A 200 1.73 15.20 1.39
CA GLU A 200 2.92 14.54 1.93
C GLU A 200 2.63 13.19 2.60
N GLY A 201 1.48 13.08 3.27
CA GLY A 201 1.26 11.99 4.21
C GLY A 201 -0.02 11.18 4.00
N TYR A 202 -0.03 10.02 4.66
CA TYR A 202 -1.18 9.12 4.67
C TYR A 202 -2.44 9.75 5.22
N MET A 203 -2.31 10.53 6.30
CA MET A 203 -3.46 11.12 7.01
C MET A 203 -4.10 12.22 6.18
N ASP A 204 -3.31 12.97 5.40
CA ASP A 204 -3.79 14.04 4.53
C ASP A 204 -4.63 13.45 3.39
N VAL A 205 -4.12 12.38 2.76
CA VAL A 205 -4.87 11.62 1.74
C VAL A 205 -6.20 11.10 2.30
N ILE A 206 -6.18 10.49 3.49
CA ILE A 206 -7.40 9.95 4.12
C ILE A 206 -8.39 11.07 4.44
N SER A 207 -7.90 12.19 4.99
CA SER A 207 -8.73 13.36 5.32
C SER A 207 -9.32 14.00 4.06
N LEU A 208 -8.55 14.21 3.01
CA LEU A 208 -9.05 14.76 1.74
C LEU A 208 -10.06 13.81 1.08
N SER A 209 -9.80 12.50 1.13
CA SER A 209 -10.70 11.49 0.58
C SER A 209 -12.06 11.45 1.32
N SER A 210 -12.10 11.74 2.63
CA SER A 210 -13.36 11.83 3.40
C SER A 210 -14.28 12.93 2.90
N HIS A 211 -13.72 13.97 2.29
CA HIS A 211 -14.44 15.07 1.67
C HIS A 211 -14.63 14.91 0.15
N GLY A 212 -14.33 13.70 -0.37
CA GLY A 212 -14.49 13.37 -1.79
C GLY A 212 -13.47 14.04 -2.70
N TYR A 213 -12.32 14.47 -2.18
CA TYR A 213 -11.21 14.97 -2.99
C TYR A 213 -10.30 13.82 -3.44
N PRO A 214 -9.91 13.76 -4.72
CA PRO A 214 -8.94 12.80 -5.20
C PRO A 214 -7.54 13.20 -4.72
N ALA A 215 -7.01 12.48 -3.74
CA ALA A 215 -5.72 12.79 -3.14
C ALA A 215 -4.79 11.59 -3.16
N ILE A 216 -3.51 11.85 -3.36
CA ILE A 216 -2.41 10.89 -3.32
C ILE A 216 -1.23 11.46 -2.54
N ALA A 217 -0.33 10.57 -2.08
CA ALA A 217 0.90 11.00 -1.42
C ALA A 217 2.10 10.14 -1.83
N SER A 218 3.29 10.72 -1.78
CA SER A 218 4.53 9.99 -1.80
C SER A 218 4.73 9.25 -0.46
N LEU A 219 5.60 8.23 -0.46
CA LEU A 219 5.77 7.35 0.71
C LEU A 219 6.98 7.75 1.55
N GLY A 220 7.08 9.03 1.91
CA GLY A 220 8.20 9.57 2.70
C GLY A 220 9.48 9.70 1.87
N THR A 221 9.34 9.97 0.59
CA THR A 221 10.43 10.30 -0.36
C THR A 221 10.01 11.50 -1.19
N ALA A 222 10.97 12.24 -1.74
CA ALA A 222 10.68 13.23 -2.77
C ALA A 222 9.99 12.57 -3.98
N LEU A 223 9.23 13.36 -4.73
CA LEU A 223 8.65 12.89 -5.98
C LEU A 223 9.77 12.52 -6.97
N THR A 224 9.64 11.34 -7.57
CA THR A 224 10.56 10.82 -8.59
C THR A 224 9.92 10.88 -9.97
N ASP A 225 10.71 10.70 -11.03
CA ASP A 225 10.19 10.65 -12.41
C ASP A 225 9.11 9.57 -12.57
N ASN A 226 9.30 8.39 -11.93
CA ASN A 226 8.28 7.34 -11.92
C ASN A 226 6.96 7.80 -11.24
N HIS A 227 7.06 8.60 -10.17
CA HIS A 227 5.86 9.16 -9.53
C HIS A 227 5.17 10.14 -10.47
N ILE A 228 5.93 11.01 -11.13
CA ILE A 228 5.40 12.01 -12.07
C ILE A 228 4.69 11.31 -13.26
N GLU A 229 5.32 10.29 -13.84
CA GLU A 229 4.68 9.48 -14.89
C GLU A 229 3.34 8.87 -14.40
N ASN A 230 3.33 8.28 -13.20
CA ASN A 230 2.12 7.72 -12.61
C ASN A 230 1.03 8.78 -12.35
N ILE A 231 1.41 10.00 -11.96
CA ILE A 231 0.48 11.12 -11.74
C ILE A 231 -0.17 11.54 -13.06
N PHE A 232 0.59 11.71 -14.13
CA PHE A 232 0.06 12.06 -15.45
C PHE A 232 -0.85 10.97 -16.04
N ASN A 233 -0.62 9.69 -15.67
CA ASN A 233 -1.55 8.60 -16.03
C ASN A 233 -2.89 8.67 -15.28
N ILE A 234 -3.01 9.52 -14.25
CA ILE A 234 -4.23 9.68 -13.45
C ILE A 234 -4.94 10.97 -13.84
N SER A 235 -4.21 12.08 -14.02
CA SER A 235 -4.78 13.40 -14.26
C SER A 235 -3.80 14.30 -14.99
N ASP A 236 -4.30 15.11 -15.92
CA ASP A 236 -3.50 16.12 -16.64
C ASP A 236 -3.13 17.33 -15.78
N GLU A 237 -3.86 17.53 -14.66
CA GLU A 237 -3.65 18.63 -13.73
C GLU A 237 -3.61 18.14 -12.29
N ALA A 238 -2.66 18.64 -11.50
CA ALA A 238 -2.55 18.35 -10.08
C ALA A 238 -2.18 19.58 -9.26
N PHE A 239 -2.70 19.65 -8.02
CA PHE A 239 -2.28 20.61 -7.02
C PHE A 239 -1.28 19.97 -6.07
N LEU A 240 -0.16 20.64 -5.83
CA LEU A 240 0.78 20.29 -4.77
C LEU A 240 0.35 20.99 -3.48
N VAL A 241 0.08 20.22 -2.43
CA VAL A 241 -0.34 20.72 -1.12
C VAL A 241 0.58 20.08 -0.09
N PHE A 242 1.68 20.77 0.19
CA PHE A 242 2.72 20.35 1.11
C PHE A 242 2.70 21.20 2.38
N ASP A 243 3.28 20.68 3.46
CA ASP A 243 3.44 21.40 4.72
C ASP A 243 4.32 22.64 4.51
N GLY A 244 4.01 23.73 5.21
CA GLY A 244 4.74 25.00 5.09
C GLY A 244 6.11 25.03 5.78
N ASP A 245 6.63 23.87 6.17
CA ASP A 245 7.92 23.72 6.81
C ASP A 245 9.10 23.71 5.80
N ALA A 246 10.34 23.54 6.32
CA ALA A 246 11.53 23.54 5.48
C ALA A 246 11.64 22.34 4.53
N ALA A 247 10.91 21.25 4.81
CA ALA A 247 10.90 20.05 3.97
C ALA A 247 9.85 20.12 2.85
N GLY A 248 8.76 20.88 3.05
CA GLY A 248 7.68 21.07 2.06
C GLY A 248 7.93 22.24 1.07
N LYS A 249 8.99 23.01 1.27
CA LYS A 249 9.48 24.07 0.39
C LYS A 249 10.55 23.53 -0.53
#